data_54d0744ffa792f490ca8e8b4b4aee856
#
_entry.id   54d0744ffa792f490ca8e8b4b4aee856
#
_cell.length_a   1.000
_cell.length_b   1.000
_cell.length_c   1.000
_cell.angle_alpha   90.00
_cell.angle_beta   90.00
_cell.angle_gamma   90.00
#
_symmetry.space_group_name_H-M   'P 1'
#
loop_
_entity.id
_entity.type
_entity.pdbx_description
1 polymer ?
#
loop_
_entity_poly.entity_id
_entity_poly.type
_entity_poly.pdbx_seq_one_letter_code
_entity_poly.pdbx_strand_id
1 'polypeptide(L)'
;PSVPKVKRFFQEMHFLSLLKELPLDIVALKKNYCLVNDLESLEQLLKKLEKETKICIDTETTHVHPMLAQLVGIGFGIQPGHAWYVSLNGFLSKEVILEKIKPLLEKKEMGFVGHNIKYDLHVLKNENISLQSIHFDTILASYLLHPNTQRHSLDELSLQRLGREKIPIESLIGKGKKQISMLDVPLDLIKDYCCEDVDCTLQLKEQLETEL
;
A
#
# COMPACT_ATOMS: atom_id res chain seq x y z
N PRO A 1 14.01 -4.65 32.08
CA PRO A 1 13.74 -5.45 30.88
C PRO A 1 14.33 -4.73 29.66
N SER A 2 14.89 -5.47 28.69
CA SER A 2 15.41 -4.88 27.47
C SER A 2 14.26 -4.37 26.59
N VAL A 3 14.49 -3.27 25.85
CA VAL A 3 13.48 -2.66 24.94
C VAL A 3 12.81 -3.71 24.04
N PRO A 4 13.53 -4.65 23.38
CA PRO A 4 12.92 -5.67 22.54
C PRO A 4 11.93 -6.58 23.29
N LYS A 5 12.21 -6.95 24.55
CA LYS A 5 11.29 -7.77 25.36
C LYS A 5 10.02 -7.00 25.75
N VAL A 6 10.15 -5.71 26.06
CA VAL A 6 9.01 -4.84 26.39
C VAL A 6 8.15 -4.63 25.14
N LYS A 7 8.77 -4.38 23.98
CA LYS A 7 8.10 -4.23 22.71
C LYS A 7 7.29 -5.47 22.34
N ARG A 8 7.91 -6.65 22.41
CA ARG A 8 7.23 -7.92 22.16
C ARG A 8 6.04 -8.13 23.10
N PHE A 9 6.21 -7.85 24.39
CA PHE A 9 5.12 -7.95 25.36
C PHE A 9 3.97 -6.99 25.03
N PHE A 10 4.27 -5.73 24.66
CA PHE A 10 3.21 -4.78 24.26
C PHE A 10 2.51 -5.19 22.95
N GLN A 11 3.23 -5.81 22.02
CA GLN A 11 2.65 -6.38 20.80
C GLN A 11 1.70 -7.53 21.13
N GLU A 12 2.14 -8.50 21.94
CA GLU A 12 1.34 -9.66 22.37
C GLU A 12 0.08 -9.23 23.16
N MET A 13 0.19 -8.19 23.97
CA MET A 13 -0.92 -7.66 24.77
C MET A 13 -1.76 -6.61 24.06
N HIS A 14 -1.50 -6.29 22.79
CA HIS A 14 -2.18 -5.26 22.01
C HIS A 14 -2.16 -3.86 22.64
N PHE A 15 -1.09 -3.51 23.37
CA PHE A 15 -0.92 -2.19 23.98
C PHE A 15 -0.37 -1.17 22.97
N LEU A 16 -1.15 -0.86 21.94
CA LEU A 16 -0.72 -0.03 20.80
C LEU A 16 -0.29 1.39 21.20
N SER A 17 -0.93 1.98 22.20
CA SER A 17 -0.53 3.31 22.73
C SER A 17 0.86 3.29 23.35
N LEU A 18 1.18 2.23 24.09
CA LEU A 18 2.50 2.07 24.73
C LEU A 18 3.59 1.70 23.72
N LEU A 19 3.22 0.99 22.65
CA LEU A 19 4.16 0.72 21.54
C LEU A 19 4.68 2.01 20.89
N LYS A 20 3.84 3.03 20.75
CA LYS A 20 4.22 4.34 20.19
C LYS A 20 5.22 5.11 21.07
N GLU A 21 5.23 4.86 22.36
CA GLU A 21 6.15 5.51 23.31
C GLU A 21 7.53 4.84 23.36
N LEU A 22 7.66 3.64 22.81
CA LEU A 22 8.94 2.94 22.76
C LEU A 22 9.80 3.47 21.59
N PRO A 23 11.13 3.51 21.77
CA PRO A 23 12.01 3.76 20.63
C PRO A 23 11.74 2.68 19.57
N LEU A 24 11.36 3.12 18.38
CA LEU A 24 11.15 2.23 17.25
C LEU A 24 12.51 1.67 16.85
N ASP A 25 12.71 0.35 16.96
CA ASP A 25 13.85 -0.31 16.33
C ASP A 25 13.62 -0.23 14.82
N ILE A 26 14.06 0.87 14.24
CA ILE A 26 14.13 1.01 12.80
C ILE A 26 15.28 0.10 12.36
N VAL A 27 15.01 -1.21 12.21
CA VAL A 27 15.78 -1.98 11.24
C VAL A 27 15.39 -1.35 9.90
N ALA A 28 16.18 -0.36 9.49
CA ALA A 28 15.98 0.34 8.25
C ALA A 28 16.22 -0.66 7.12
N LEU A 29 15.18 -1.38 6.72
CA LEU A 29 15.17 -2.00 5.39
C LEU A 29 15.54 -0.88 4.42
N LYS A 30 16.55 -1.10 3.61
CA LYS A 30 16.99 -0.13 2.61
C LYS A 30 15.80 0.12 1.68
N LYS A 31 15.09 1.23 1.91
CA LYS A 31 13.92 1.59 1.13
C LYS A 31 14.37 2.04 -0.26
N ASN A 32 13.85 1.38 -1.28
CA ASN A 32 13.99 1.75 -2.68
C ASN A 32 12.61 2.10 -3.24
N TYR A 33 12.17 3.32 -2.97
CA TYR A 33 10.87 3.85 -3.38
C TYR A 33 11.08 4.75 -4.60
N CYS A 34 10.48 4.35 -5.72
CA CYS A 34 10.69 4.99 -7.01
C CYS A 34 9.42 5.69 -7.48
N LEU A 35 9.54 6.94 -7.90
CA LEU A 35 8.51 7.65 -8.65
C LEU A 35 8.62 7.25 -10.14
N VAL A 36 7.49 6.90 -10.73
CA VAL A 36 7.33 6.61 -12.16
C VAL A 36 6.38 7.66 -12.75
N ASN A 37 6.94 8.61 -13.48
CA ASN A 37 6.21 9.75 -14.02
C ASN A 37 6.57 10.09 -15.48
N ASP A 38 7.37 9.23 -16.13
CA ASP A 38 7.72 9.31 -17.54
C ASP A 38 7.59 7.95 -18.24
N LEU A 39 7.59 7.95 -19.57
CA LEU A 39 7.35 6.75 -20.37
C LEU A 39 8.44 5.68 -20.21
N GLU A 40 9.71 6.10 -20.11
CA GLU A 40 10.82 5.19 -20.00
C GLU A 40 10.79 4.42 -18.67
N SER A 41 10.60 5.14 -17.56
CA SER A 41 10.46 4.53 -16.22
C SER A 41 9.25 3.61 -16.12
N LEU A 42 8.12 3.97 -16.77
CA LEU A 42 6.93 3.13 -16.84
C LEU A 42 7.22 1.82 -17.60
N GLU A 43 7.85 1.88 -18.76
CA GLU A 43 8.20 0.69 -19.55
C GLU A 43 9.21 -0.22 -18.83
N GLN A 44 10.17 0.38 -18.13
CA GLN A 44 11.11 -0.37 -17.30
C GLN A 44 10.40 -1.08 -16.13
N LEU A 45 9.44 -0.41 -15.48
CA LEU A 45 8.63 -1.00 -14.43
C LEU A 45 7.79 -2.17 -14.98
N LEU A 46 7.04 -1.96 -16.07
CA LEU A 46 6.20 -3.01 -16.65
C LEU A 46 7.01 -4.26 -17.02
N LYS A 47 8.19 -4.11 -17.62
CA LYS A 47 9.11 -5.24 -17.92
C LYS A 47 9.57 -6.00 -16.66
N LYS A 48 9.61 -5.36 -15.51
CA LYS A 48 9.92 -6.03 -14.24
C LYS A 48 8.69 -6.78 -13.73
N LEU A 49 7.54 -6.10 -13.68
CA LEU A 49 6.30 -6.67 -13.16
C LEU A 49 5.79 -7.87 -14.00
N GLU A 50 5.99 -7.85 -15.32
CA GLU A 50 5.61 -8.96 -16.21
C GLU A 50 6.31 -10.28 -15.92
N LYS A 51 7.47 -10.25 -15.27
CA LYS A 51 8.25 -11.44 -14.88
C LYS A 51 7.76 -12.07 -13.59
N GLU A 52 6.91 -11.37 -12.85
CA GLU A 52 6.40 -11.81 -11.57
C GLU A 52 5.10 -12.59 -11.73
N THR A 53 4.82 -13.41 -10.74
CA THR A 53 3.54 -14.14 -10.63
C THR A 53 2.61 -13.49 -9.61
N LYS A 54 3.16 -12.65 -8.73
CA LYS A 54 2.44 -11.95 -7.66
C LYS A 54 2.95 -10.53 -7.55
N ILE A 55 2.02 -9.59 -7.47
CA ILE A 55 2.32 -8.15 -7.36
C ILE A 55 1.45 -7.56 -6.25
N CYS A 56 2.06 -6.80 -5.35
CA CYS A 56 1.30 -5.95 -4.45
C CYS A 56 0.86 -4.69 -5.18
N ILE A 57 -0.39 -4.31 -4.96
CA ILE A 57 -1.00 -3.11 -5.53
C ILE A 57 -1.69 -2.28 -4.44
N ASP A 58 -1.64 -0.97 -4.58
CA ASP A 58 -2.36 0.00 -3.77
C ASP A 58 -2.74 1.20 -4.65
N THR A 59 -3.90 1.83 -4.41
CA THR A 59 -4.37 2.96 -5.23
C THR A 59 -4.51 4.23 -4.41
N GLU A 60 -3.92 5.32 -4.89
CA GLU A 60 -4.13 6.65 -4.34
C GLU A 60 -5.29 7.36 -5.04
N THR A 61 -6.16 7.96 -4.26
CA THR A 61 -7.44 8.46 -4.76
C THR A 61 -7.87 9.75 -4.07
N THR A 62 -8.84 10.44 -4.65
CA THR A 62 -9.39 11.70 -4.10
C THR A 62 -10.45 11.51 -3.03
N HIS A 63 -10.98 10.29 -2.82
CA HIS A 63 -12.12 10.07 -1.94
C HIS A 63 -12.14 8.67 -1.32
N VAL A 64 -12.56 8.56 -0.06
CA VAL A 64 -12.66 7.27 0.66
C VAL A 64 -13.77 6.35 0.14
N HIS A 65 -14.77 6.88 -0.56
CA HIS A 65 -15.82 6.08 -1.20
C HIS A 65 -15.41 5.77 -2.64
N PRO A 66 -15.18 4.51 -3.01
CA PRO A 66 -14.57 4.15 -4.28
C PRO A 66 -15.37 4.59 -5.51
N MET A 67 -16.70 4.64 -5.42
CA MET A 67 -17.57 5.08 -6.53
C MET A 67 -17.50 6.59 -6.82
N LEU A 68 -16.97 7.38 -5.89
CA LEU A 68 -16.79 8.84 -6.03
C LEU A 68 -15.32 9.20 -6.21
N ALA A 69 -14.44 8.24 -6.04
CA ALA A 69 -13.01 8.41 -6.07
C ALA A 69 -12.49 8.58 -7.51
N GLN A 70 -11.63 9.57 -7.71
CA GLN A 70 -10.79 9.67 -8.89
C GLN A 70 -9.44 9.03 -8.58
N LEU A 71 -8.94 8.21 -9.48
CA LEU A 71 -7.64 7.59 -9.36
C LEU A 71 -6.54 8.61 -9.62
N VAL A 72 -5.63 8.79 -8.64
CA VAL A 72 -4.51 9.73 -8.65
C VAL A 72 -3.19 9.05 -9.00
N GLY A 73 -3.03 7.79 -8.56
CA GLY A 73 -1.86 7.00 -8.86
C GLY A 73 -2.00 5.57 -8.37
N ILE A 74 -1.02 4.74 -8.72
CA ILE A 74 -1.00 3.32 -8.39
C ILE A 74 0.36 2.95 -7.84
N GLY A 75 0.37 2.35 -6.66
CA GLY A 75 1.54 1.73 -6.06
C GLY A 75 1.72 0.29 -6.53
N PHE A 76 2.95 -0.10 -6.77
CA PHE A 76 3.33 -1.47 -7.10
C PHE A 76 4.50 -1.94 -6.24
N GLY A 77 4.49 -3.22 -5.85
CA GLY A 77 5.60 -3.85 -5.15
C GLY A 77 5.69 -5.34 -5.45
N ILE A 78 6.92 -5.87 -5.41
CA ILE A 78 7.20 -7.29 -5.65
C ILE A 78 7.88 -7.95 -4.46
N GLN A 79 8.54 -7.17 -3.63
CA GLN A 79 9.21 -7.64 -2.42
C GLN A 79 9.34 -6.50 -1.40
N PRO A 80 9.45 -6.80 -0.09
CA PRO A 80 9.67 -5.79 0.94
C PRO A 80 10.87 -4.87 0.65
N GLY A 81 10.71 -3.59 0.93
CA GLY A 81 11.72 -2.56 0.70
C GLY A 81 11.79 -2.01 -0.73
N HIS A 82 11.06 -2.59 -1.68
CA HIS A 82 11.06 -2.15 -3.08
C HIS A 82 9.64 -1.87 -3.55
N ALA A 83 9.33 -0.61 -3.83
CA ALA A 83 8.03 -0.18 -4.33
C ALA A 83 8.16 0.94 -5.37
N TRP A 84 7.16 1.03 -6.22
CA TRP A 84 7.03 2.05 -7.26
C TRP A 84 5.68 2.71 -7.15
N TYR A 85 5.66 4.03 -7.27
CA TYR A 85 4.44 4.82 -7.41
C TYR A 85 4.35 5.35 -8.83
N VAL A 86 3.30 4.94 -9.56
CA VAL A 86 2.97 5.43 -10.90
C VAL A 86 1.98 6.57 -10.76
N SER A 87 2.45 7.80 -11.04
CA SER A 87 1.62 9.00 -10.96
C SER A 87 0.75 9.15 -12.19
N LEU A 88 -0.57 9.38 -12.00
CA LEU A 88 -1.53 9.64 -13.07
C LEU A 88 -1.84 11.14 -13.25
N ASN A 89 -1.26 11.99 -12.41
CA ASN A 89 -1.34 13.45 -12.50
C ASN A 89 0.04 14.10 -12.76
N GLY A 90 0.98 13.33 -13.31
CA GLY A 90 2.33 13.77 -13.67
C GLY A 90 2.46 14.27 -15.11
N PHE A 91 3.62 13.98 -15.73
CA PHE A 91 3.94 14.43 -17.09
C PHE A 91 3.25 13.62 -18.19
N LEU A 92 2.92 12.35 -17.92
CA LEU A 92 2.18 11.52 -18.87
C LEU A 92 0.68 11.67 -18.65
N SER A 93 -0.08 11.59 -19.74
CA SER A 93 -1.53 11.56 -19.62
C SER A 93 -2.00 10.26 -18.97
N LYS A 94 -3.04 10.35 -18.17
CA LYS A 94 -3.65 9.22 -17.46
C LYS A 94 -4.05 8.09 -18.44
N GLU A 95 -4.59 8.45 -19.59
CA GLU A 95 -5.05 7.51 -20.60
C GLU A 95 -3.90 6.65 -21.13
N VAL A 96 -2.76 7.26 -21.46
CA VAL A 96 -1.56 6.55 -21.93
C VAL A 96 -1.03 5.59 -20.88
N ILE A 97 -1.00 6.01 -19.61
CA ILE A 97 -0.53 5.17 -18.53
C ILE A 97 -1.48 3.97 -18.33
N LEU A 98 -2.79 4.22 -18.25
CA LEU A 98 -3.78 3.17 -18.02
C LEU A 98 -3.84 2.17 -19.19
N GLU A 99 -3.71 2.63 -20.43
CA GLU A 99 -3.64 1.75 -21.62
C GLU A 99 -2.45 0.79 -21.53
N LYS A 100 -1.28 1.26 -21.07
CA LYS A 100 -0.08 0.43 -20.91
C LYS A 100 -0.15 -0.53 -19.73
N ILE A 101 -0.76 -0.12 -18.61
CA ILE A 101 -0.84 -0.93 -17.38
C ILE A 101 -1.95 -1.98 -17.47
N LYS A 102 -3.05 -1.67 -18.14
CA LYS A 102 -4.26 -2.51 -18.22
C LYS A 102 -3.97 -3.97 -18.59
N PRO A 103 -3.16 -4.31 -19.63
CA PRO A 103 -2.88 -5.70 -19.96
C PRO A 103 -2.25 -6.51 -18.83
N LEU A 104 -1.41 -5.87 -18.01
CA LEU A 104 -0.79 -6.47 -16.84
C LEU A 104 -1.83 -6.74 -15.73
N LEU A 105 -2.68 -5.75 -15.44
CA LEU A 105 -3.69 -5.83 -14.38
C LEU A 105 -4.82 -6.82 -14.72
N GLU A 106 -5.10 -7.04 -15.99
CA GLU A 106 -6.12 -7.97 -16.47
C GLU A 106 -5.57 -9.38 -16.79
N LYS A 107 -4.28 -9.62 -16.53
CA LYS A 107 -3.65 -10.92 -16.76
C LYS A 107 -4.14 -11.93 -15.72
N LYS A 108 -4.75 -13.04 -16.17
CA LYS A 108 -5.35 -14.07 -15.30
C LYS A 108 -4.36 -14.79 -14.41
N GLU A 109 -3.12 -14.95 -14.89
CA GLU A 109 -2.05 -15.67 -14.19
C GLU A 109 -1.33 -14.78 -13.16
N MET A 110 -1.65 -13.48 -13.13
CA MET A 110 -1.07 -12.53 -12.18
C MET A 110 -1.89 -12.50 -10.90
N GLY A 111 -1.29 -12.89 -9.79
CA GLY A 111 -1.91 -12.79 -8.46
C GLY A 111 -1.66 -11.42 -7.82
N PHE A 112 -2.74 -10.74 -7.40
CA PHE A 112 -2.62 -9.46 -6.74
C PHE A 112 -2.71 -9.58 -5.23
N VAL A 113 -1.85 -8.84 -4.54
CA VAL A 113 -1.81 -8.69 -3.09
C VAL A 113 -2.19 -7.26 -2.73
N GLY A 114 -2.97 -7.04 -1.70
CA GLY A 114 -3.33 -5.71 -1.24
C GLY A 114 -3.76 -5.67 0.23
N HIS A 115 -4.08 -4.48 0.69
CA HIS A 115 -4.73 -4.25 1.97
C HIS A 115 -6.09 -3.62 1.74
N ASN A 116 -7.19 -4.35 1.99
CA ASN A 116 -8.54 -3.98 1.56
C ASN A 116 -8.66 -3.82 0.03
N ILE A 117 -8.07 -4.74 -0.70
CA ILE A 117 -7.97 -4.72 -2.18
C ILE A 117 -9.33 -4.60 -2.88
N LYS A 118 -10.43 -4.87 -2.17
CA LYS A 118 -11.78 -4.61 -2.67
C LYS A 118 -12.00 -3.15 -3.03
N TYR A 119 -11.40 -2.21 -2.30
CA TYR A 119 -11.45 -0.79 -2.62
C TYR A 119 -10.76 -0.53 -3.97
N ASP A 120 -9.55 -1.05 -4.16
CA ASP A 120 -8.76 -0.90 -5.38
C ASP A 120 -9.46 -1.51 -6.59
N LEU A 121 -10.10 -2.67 -6.42
CA LEU A 121 -10.94 -3.30 -7.44
C LEU A 121 -12.03 -2.35 -7.95
N HIS A 122 -12.72 -1.65 -7.05
CA HIS A 122 -13.78 -0.73 -7.44
C HIS A 122 -13.23 0.52 -8.11
N VAL A 123 -12.14 1.08 -7.60
CA VAL A 123 -11.47 2.25 -8.19
C VAL A 123 -10.97 1.94 -9.61
N LEU A 124 -10.28 0.81 -9.79
CA LEU A 124 -9.81 0.38 -11.11
C LEU A 124 -10.95 0.06 -12.06
N LYS A 125 -12.07 -0.46 -11.55
CA LYS A 125 -13.26 -0.71 -12.36
C LYS A 125 -13.87 0.58 -12.93
N ASN A 126 -13.81 1.70 -12.22
CA ASN A 126 -14.24 3.00 -12.73
C ASN A 126 -13.38 3.45 -13.92
N GLU A 127 -12.14 2.97 -14.01
CA GLU A 127 -11.20 3.20 -15.12
C GLU A 127 -11.29 2.09 -16.21
N ASN A 128 -12.33 1.26 -16.19
CA ASN A 128 -12.52 0.12 -17.08
C ASN A 128 -11.37 -0.92 -17.03
N ILE A 129 -10.77 -1.10 -15.87
CA ILE A 129 -9.75 -2.12 -15.58
C ILE A 129 -10.32 -3.13 -14.59
N SER A 130 -10.17 -4.41 -14.89
CA SER A 130 -10.65 -5.51 -14.03
C SER A 130 -9.49 -6.37 -13.58
N LEU A 131 -9.11 -6.30 -12.29
CA LEU A 131 -8.18 -7.27 -11.71
C LEU A 131 -8.81 -8.67 -11.77
N GLN A 132 -8.08 -9.64 -12.34
CA GLN A 132 -8.64 -10.97 -12.58
C GLN A 132 -8.39 -11.95 -11.44
N SER A 133 -7.30 -11.83 -10.71
CA SER A 133 -6.89 -12.79 -9.70
C SER A 133 -6.39 -12.09 -8.43
N ILE A 134 -7.17 -12.18 -7.36
CA ILE A 134 -6.72 -11.73 -6.04
C ILE A 134 -6.05 -12.91 -5.35
N HIS A 135 -4.78 -12.75 -5.01
CA HIS A 135 -4.00 -13.76 -4.32
C HIS A 135 -4.10 -13.63 -2.80
N PHE A 136 -4.01 -12.41 -2.28
CA PHE A 136 -3.99 -12.19 -0.83
C PHE A 136 -4.51 -10.80 -0.46
N ASP A 137 -5.32 -10.74 0.58
CA ASP A 137 -5.76 -9.47 1.19
C ASP A 137 -5.39 -9.48 2.68
N THR A 138 -4.49 -8.58 3.08
CA THR A 138 -3.96 -8.54 4.45
C THR A 138 -5.00 -8.13 5.49
N ILE A 139 -6.02 -7.35 5.12
CA ILE A 139 -7.11 -7.01 6.04
C ILE A 139 -7.99 -8.23 6.31
N LEU A 140 -8.31 -9.01 5.28
CA LEU A 140 -9.11 -10.25 5.42
C LEU A 140 -8.35 -11.31 6.20
N ALA A 141 -7.05 -11.50 5.90
CA ALA A 141 -6.18 -12.42 6.63
C ALA A 141 -6.12 -12.07 8.12
N SER A 142 -5.88 -10.80 8.44
CA SER A 142 -5.88 -10.31 9.82
C SER A 142 -7.23 -10.52 10.52
N TYR A 143 -8.34 -10.29 9.82
CA TYR A 143 -9.68 -10.51 10.36
C TYR A 143 -9.95 -11.98 10.66
N LEU A 144 -9.52 -12.90 9.78
CA LEU A 144 -9.68 -14.35 9.99
C LEU A 144 -8.86 -14.87 11.17
N LEU A 145 -7.62 -14.40 11.31
CA LEU A 145 -6.73 -14.81 12.40
C LEU A 145 -7.14 -14.20 13.75
N HIS A 146 -7.64 -12.96 13.75
CA HIS A 146 -7.92 -12.21 14.97
C HIS A 146 -9.30 -11.53 14.93
N PRO A 147 -10.41 -12.30 14.85
CA PRO A 147 -11.76 -11.75 14.66
C PRO A 147 -12.25 -10.87 15.83
N ASN A 148 -11.63 -11.01 16.99
CA ASN A 148 -11.95 -10.22 18.19
C ASN A 148 -11.22 -8.87 18.24
N THR A 149 -10.31 -8.60 17.32
CA THR A 149 -9.61 -7.32 17.22
C THR A 149 -10.57 -6.29 16.62
N GLN A 150 -10.64 -5.09 17.20
CA GLN A 150 -11.58 -4.07 16.75
C GLN A 150 -11.17 -3.39 15.43
N ARG A 151 -9.89 -3.40 15.12
CA ARG A 151 -9.34 -2.66 14.00
C ARG A 151 -8.27 -3.48 13.27
N HIS A 152 -8.34 -3.44 11.95
CA HIS A 152 -7.45 -4.15 11.05
C HIS A 152 -6.86 -3.20 10.00
N SER A 153 -6.77 -1.88 10.32
CA SER A 153 -6.18 -0.90 9.41
C SER A 153 -4.69 -1.18 9.17
N LEU A 154 -4.19 -0.76 8.02
CA LEU A 154 -2.78 -0.94 7.68
C LEU A 154 -1.85 -0.27 8.70
N ASP A 155 -2.23 0.92 9.21
CA ASP A 155 -1.47 1.65 10.23
C ASP A 155 -1.35 0.85 11.53
N GLU A 156 -2.45 0.26 11.99
CA GLU A 156 -2.46 -0.52 13.24
C GLU A 156 -1.72 -1.84 13.09
N LEU A 157 -1.92 -2.54 11.97
CA LEU A 157 -1.19 -3.78 11.71
C LEU A 157 0.32 -3.52 11.53
N SER A 158 0.69 -2.44 10.86
CA SER A 158 2.10 -2.05 10.70
C SER A 158 2.75 -1.75 12.06
N LEU A 159 2.06 -0.99 12.93
CA LEU A 159 2.55 -0.72 14.27
C LEU A 159 2.65 -1.98 15.11
N GLN A 160 1.59 -2.80 15.13
CA GLN A 160 1.49 -3.98 15.97
C GLN A 160 2.46 -5.08 15.55
N ARG A 161 2.48 -5.42 14.24
CA ARG A 161 3.21 -6.58 13.73
C ARG A 161 4.62 -6.25 13.24
N LEU A 162 4.78 -5.11 12.58
CA LEU A 162 6.07 -4.68 12.06
C LEU A 162 6.82 -3.75 13.05
N GLY A 163 6.12 -3.21 14.06
CA GLY A 163 6.66 -2.20 14.97
C GLY A 163 7.05 -0.91 14.24
N ARG A 164 6.34 -0.59 13.18
CA ARG A 164 6.60 0.53 12.29
C ARG A 164 5.40 1.48 12.29
N GLU A 165 5.64 2.73 12.66
CA GLU A 165 4.67 3.79 12.48
C GLU A 165 4.75 4.29 11.03
N LYS A 166 3.61 4.28 10.33
CA LYS A 166 3.48 4.74 8.94
C LYS A 166 3.33 6.26 8.86
N ILE A 167 3.61 6.79 7.70
CA ILE A 167 3.27 8.17 7.35
C ILE A 167 1.74 8.33 7.47
N PRO A 168 1.22 9.20 8.36
CA PRO A 168 -0.23 9.37 8.48
C PRO A 168 -0.76 10.18 7.30
N ILE A 169 -1.91 9.79 6.75
CA ILE A 169 -2.57 10.47 5.62
C ILE A 169 -2.79 11.96 5.88
N GLU A 170 -3.04 12.33 7.13
CA GLU A 170 -3.27 13.73 7.52
C GLU A 170 -2.00 14.61 7.39
N SER A 171 -0.81 14.01 7.35
CA SER A 171 0.41 14.75 7.08
C SER A 171 0.51 15.19 5.61
N LEU A 172 -0.19 14.48 4.71
CA LEU A 172 -0.24 14.80 3.28
C LEU A 172 -1.36 15.80 2.97
N ILE A 173 -2.59 15.44 3.36
CA ILE A 173 -3.79 16.18 2.96
C ILE A 173 -4.31 17.14 4.02
N GLY A 174 -3.77 17.12 5.24
CA GLY A 174 -4.26 17.93 6.35
C GLY A 174 -5.50 17.37 7.04
N LYS A 175 -6.11 18.13 7.94
CA LYS A 175 -7.28 17.73 8.74
C LYS A 175 -8.45 18.69 8.62
N GLY A 176 -9.67 18.13 8.65
CA GLY A 176 -10.92 18.89 8.73
C GLY A 176 -11.12 19.85 7.56
N LYS A 177 -11.53 21.10 7.84
CA LYS A 177 -11.86 22.09 6.79
C LYS A 177 -10.66 22.59 5.98
N LYS A 178 -9.42 22.30 6.41
CA LYS A 178 -8.18 22.67 5.70
C LYS A 178 -7.64 21.53 4.85
N GLN A 179 -8.39 20.45 4.74
CA GLN A 179 -8.01 19.29 3.96
C GLN A 179 -7.97 19.63 2.47
N ILE A 180 -6.85 19.29 1.83
CA ILE A 180 -6.64 19.42 0.39
C ILE A 180 -6.93 18.09 -0.32
N SER A 181 -7.11 18.13 -1.64
CA SER A 181 -7.21 16.91 -2.44
C SER A 181 -5.86 16.20 -2.54
N MET A 182 -5.86 14.86 -2.67
CA MET A 182 -4.66 14.09 -2.98
C MET A 182 -4.02 14.55 -4.32
N LEU A 183 -4.81 15.11 -5.24
CA LEU A 183 -4.31 15.70 -6.49
C LEU A 183 -3.40 16.91 -6.28
N ASP A 184 -3.55 17.61 -5.17
CA ASP A 184 -2.80 18.83 -4.84
C ASP A 184 -1.55 18.55 -3.98
N VAL A 185 -1.34 17.30 -3.58
CA VAL A 185 -0.18 16.89 -2.79
C VAL A 185 1.06 16.74 -3.70
N PRO A 186 2.25 17.21 -3.27
CA PRO A 186 3.48 17.00 -4.02
C PRO A 186 3.77 15.52 -4.29
N LEU A 187 4.15 15.19 -5.54
CA LEU A 187 4.35 13.81 -6.00
C LEU A 187 5.34 13.00 -5.15
N ASP A 188 6.41 13.62 -4.66
CA ASP A 188 7.37 12.94 -3.80
C ASP A 188 6.76 12.49 -2.46
N LEU A 189 5.85 13.27 -1.90
CA LEU A 189 5.14 12.91 -0.67
C LEU A 189 4.14 11.78 -0.91
N ILE A 190 3.38 11.83 -2.00
CA ILE A 190 2.48 10.73 -2.37
C ILE A 190 3.27 9.46 -2.65
N LYS A 191 4.39 9.55 -3.39
CA LYS A 191 5.29 8.42 -3.65
C LYS A 191 5.75 7.76 -2.36
N ASP A 192 6.24 8.54 -1.40
CA ASP A 192 6.75 7.99 -0.14
C ASP A 192 5.63 7.32 0.67
N TYR A 193 4.45 7.92 0.70
CA TYR A 193 3.27 7.40 1.37
C TYR A 193 2.78 6.08 0.72
N CYS A 194 2.47 6.10 -0.56
CA CYS A 194 1.96 4.95 -1.31
C CYS A 194 2.96 3.78 -1.32
N CYS A 195 4.25 4.06 -1.57
CA CYS A 195 5.29 3.04 -1.53
C CYS A 195 5.46 2.43 -0.13
N GLU A 196 5.24 3.23 0.93
CA GLU A 196 5.24 2.71 2.29
C GLU A 196 4.06 1.77 2.54
N ASP A 197 2.87 2.07 2.00
CA ASP A 197 1.67 1.23 2.12
C ASP A 197 1.88 -0.11 1.42
N VAL A 198 2.40 -0.09 0.20
CA VAL A 198 2.79 -1.29 -0.55
C VAL A 198 3.83 -2.13 0.19
N ASP A 199 4.87 -1.50 0.72
CA ASP A 199 5.94 -2.17 1.48
C ASP A 199 5.43 -2.81 2.77
N CYS A 200 4.63 -2.09 3.56
CA CYS A 200 4.01 -2.62 4.76
C CYS A 200 3.06 -3.79 4.43
N THR A 201 2.28 -3.66 3.36
CA THR A 201 1.37 -4.72 2.91
C THR A 201 2.11 -5.99 2.54
N LEU A 202 3.25 -5.90 1.83
CA LEU A 202 4.09 -7.06 1.51
C LEU A 202 4.67 -7.72 2.76
N GLN A 203 5.20 -6.95 3.70
CA GLN A 203 5.75 -7.48 4.95
C GLN A 203 4.66 -8.14 5.81
N LEU A 204 3.47 -7.54 5.88
CA LEU A 204 2.32 -8.12 6.57
C LEU A 204 1.84 -9.41 5.91
N LYS A 205 1.80 -9.44 4.57
CA LYS A 205 1.45 -10.65 3.82
C LYS A 205 2.36 -11.82 4.17
N GLU A 206 3.68 -11.61 4.22
CA GLU A 206 4.64 -12.66 4.58
C GLU A 206 4.37 -13.24 5.98
N GLN A 207 4.06 -12.39 6.95
CA GLN A 207 3.74 -12.85 8.31
C GLN A 207 2.39 -13.54 8.38
N LEU A 208 1.32 -12.92 7.83
CA LEU A 208 -0.05 -13.43 7.94
C LEU A 208 -0.26 -14.72 7.15
N GLU A 209 0.40 -14.86 5.99
CA GLU A 209 0.33 -16.09 5.17
C GLU A 209 0.92 -17.32 5.89
N THR A 210 1.88 -17.13 6.80
CA THR A 210 2.46 -18.23 7.58
C THR A 210 1.60 -18.62 8.79
N GLU A 211 0.67 -17.77 9.19
CA GLU A 211 -0.24 -18.01 10.33
C GLU A 211 -1.58 -18.60 9.89
N LEU A 212 -1.95 -18.48 8.60
CA LEU A 212 -3.16 -19.07 8.00
C LEU A 212 -2.96 -20.53 7.64
#